data_4eba87efe09c950c5e05ad393995f46d
#
_entry.id   4eba87efe09c950c5e05ad393995f46d
#
_cell.length_a   1.000
_cell.length_b   1.000
_cell.length_c   1.000
_cell.angle_alpha   90.00
_cell.angle_beta   90.00
_cell.angle_gamma   90.00
#
_symmetry.space_group_name_H-M   'P 1'
#
loop_
_entity.id
_entity.type
_entity.pdbx_description
1 polymer ?
#
loop_
_entity_poly.entity_id
_entity_poly.type
_entity_poly.pdbx_seq_one_letter_code
_entity_poly.pdbx_strand_id
1 'polypeptide(L)'
;MSNYRNIINPEVVEYITSLYRPVNEDFGRFRAEAEADRVPIILPDTESLILNLLRIMKPQRILEIGTAVGYSASCFAAVCDADITTVEVKEETAGIARAN
;
A
#
# COMPACT_ATOMS: atom_id res chain seq x y z
N MET A 1 21.29 -6.60 -15.81
CA MET A 1 20.25 -7.67 -15.82
C MET A 1 20.45 -8.71 -14.75
N SER A 2 21.66 -9.26 -14.62
CA SER A 2 21.98 -10.21 -13.55
C SER A 2 21.80 -9.65 -12.14
N ASN A 3 21.97 -8.32 -11.96
CA ASN A 3 21.88 -7.67 -10.64
C ASN A 3 20.50 -7.75 -10.01
N TYR A 4 19.44 -7.72 -10.82
CA TYR A 4 18.08 -7.87 -10.31
C TYR A 4 17.85 -9.24 -9.67
N ARG A 5 18.36 -10.29 -10.28
CA ARG A 5 18.22 -11.65 -9.76
C ARG A 5 19.02 -11.87 -8.48
N ASN A 6 20.06 -11.06 -8.26
CA ASN A 6 20.87 -11.15 -7.04
C ASN A 6 20.24 -10.39 -5.87
N ILE A 7 19.39 -9.40 -6.16
CA ILE A 7 18.72 -8.58 -5.15
C ILE A 7 17.32 -9.13 -4.84
N ILE A 8 16.58 -9.50 -5.89
CA ILE A 8 15.22 -9.99 -5.77
C ILE A 8 15.19 -11.44 -6.29
N ASN A 9 14.83 -12.38 -5.43
CA ASN A 9 14.62 -13.75 -5.83
C ASN A 9 13.13 -13.94 -6.17
N PRO A 10 12.76 -14.17 -7.45
CA PRO A 10 11.37 -14.27 -7.87
C PRO A 10 10.59 -15.38 -7.16
N GLU A 11 11.22 -16.50 -6.87
CA GLU A 11 10.55 -17.63 -6.18
C GLU A 11 10.20 -17.26 -4.74
N VAL A 12 11.07 -16.52 -4.06
CA VAL A 12 10.82 -16.05 -2.70
C VAL A 12 9.71 -15.01 -2.69
N VAL A 13 9.73 -14.07 -3.65
CA VAL A 13 8.67 -13.05 -3.78
C VAL A 13 7.32 -13.72 -4.04
N GLU A 14 7.27 -14.72 -4.93
CA GLU A 14 6.04 -15.46 -5.21
C GLU A 14 5.52 -16.18 -3.97
N TYR A 15 6.40 -16.79 -3.20
CA TYR A 15 6.02 -17.44 -1.94
C TYR A 15 5.45 -16.44 -0.94
N ILE A 16 6.12 -15.33 -0.72
CA ILE A 16 5.67 -14.27 0.19
C ILE A 16 4.32 -13.73 -0.26
N THR A 17 4.16 -13.47 -1.56
CA THR A 17 2.90 -12.96 -2.12
C THR A 17 1.77 -13.98 -1.95
N SER A 18 2.06 -15.28 -2.02
CA SER A 18 1.05 -16.31 -1.80
C SER A 18 0.49 -16.32 -0.39
N LEU A 19 1.21 -15.77 0.58
CA LEU A 19 0.79 -15.66 1.97
C LEU A 19 0.03 -14.36 2.26
N TYR A 20 -0.03 -13.44 1.29
CA TYR A 20 -0.66 -12.15 1.47
C TYR A 20 -2.14 -12.29 1.83
N ARG A 21 -2.56 -11.46 2.78
CA ARG A 21 -3.97 -11.31 3.16
C ARG A 21 -4.27 -9.81 3.23
N PRO A 22 -5.30 -9.32 2.52
CA PRO A 22 -5.73 -7.92 2.69
C PRO A 22 -6.27 -7.68 4.10
N VAL A 23 -6.35 -6.41 4.50
CA VAL A 23 -6.90 -6.04 5.81
C VAL A 23 -8.33 -6.62 5.98
N ASN A 24 -9.13 -6.52 4.93
CA ASN A 24 -10.45 -7.12 4.85
C ASN A 24 -10.86 -7.24 3.37
N GLU A 25 -12.07 -7.72 3.12
CA GLU A 25 -12.57 -7.92 1.74
C GLU A 25 -12.68 -6.60 0.96
N ASP A 26 -13.05 -5.50 1.62
CA ASP A 26 -13.17 -4.20 0.96
C ASP A 26 -11.79 -3.73 0.45
N PHE A 27 -10.75 -3.88 1.25
CA PHE A 27 -9.39 -3.56 0.82
C PHE A 27 -8.89 -4.51 -0.26
N GLY A 28 -9.31 -5.77 -0.22
CA GLY A 28 -9.02 -6.73 -1.31
C GLY A 28 -9.61 -6.27 -2.62
N ARG A 29 -10.85 -5.82 -2.63
CA ARG A 29 -11.50 -5.25 -3.82
C ARG A 29 -10.83 -3.96 -4.27
N PHE A 30 -10.50 -3.07 -3.35
CA PHE A 30 -9.82 -1.82 -3.65
C PHE A 30 -8.48 -2.09 -4.36
N ARG A 31 -7.68 -3.03 -3.83
CA ARG A 31 -6.43 -3.43 -4.47
C ARG A 31 -6.67 -3.97 -5.87
N ALA A 32 -7.61 -4.87 -6.03
CA ALA A 32 -7.91 -5.48 -7.32
C ALA A 32 -8.34 -4.44 -8.37
N GLU A 33 -9.16 -3.48 -7.98
CA GLU A 33 -9.58 -2.39 -8.87
C GLU A 33 -8.41 -1.48 -9.26
N ALA A 34 -7.57 -1.11 -8.28
CA ALA A 34 -6.41 -0.28 -8.55
C ALA A 34 -5.42 -0.99 -9.50
N GLU A 35 -5.19 -2.28 -9.30
CA GLU A 35 -4.32 -3.07 -10.17
C GLU A 35 -4.91 -3.21 -11.58
N ALA A 36 -6.22 -3.42 -11.70
CA ALA A 36 -6.91 -3.49 -12.99
C ALA A 36 -6.80 -2.17 -13.75
N ASP A 37 -6.86 -1.04 -13.04
CA ASP A 37 -6.70 0.30 -13.61
C ASP A 37 -5.23 0.69 -13.80
N ARG A 38 -4.30 -0.20 -13.51
CA ARG A 38 -2.85 0.01 -13.61
C ARG A 38 -2.35 1.19 -12.77
N VAL A 39 -2.97 1.41 -11.63
CA VAL A 39 -2.51 2.41 -10.67
C VAL A 39 -1.32 1.84 -9.90
N PRO A 40 -0.20 2.56 -9.82
CA PRO A 40 0.97 2.09 -9.06
C PRO A 40 0.71 2.23 -7.56
N ILE A 41 0.24 1.17 -6.93
CA ILE A 41 0.08 1.07 -5.48
C ILE A 41 1.18 0.20 -4.87
N ILE A 42 1.34 0.25 -3.54
CA ILE A 42 2.34 -0.59 -2.86
C ILE A 42 2.11 -2.07 -3.15
N LEU A 43 3.20 -2.81 -3.28
CA LEU A 43 3.14 -4.25 -3.53
C LEU A 43 2.62 -4.99 -2.30
N PRO A 44 2.02 -6.19 -2.48
CA PRO A 44 1.45 -6.94 -1.34
C PRO A 44 2.44 -7.24 -0.22
N ASP A 45 3.67 -7.61 -0.54
CA ASP A 45 4.71 -7.88 0.45
C ASP A 45 5.12 -6.61 1.22
N THR A 46 5.27 -5.50 0.52
CA THR A 46 5.57 -4.19 1.13
C THR A 46 4.43 -3.75 2.04
N GLU A 47 3.19 -3.90 1.59
CA GLU A 47 2.01 -3.59 2.41
C GLU A 47 2.03 -4.38 3.71
N SER A 48 2.22 -5.69 3.64
CA SER A 48 2.25 -6.57 4.82
C SER A 48 3.31 -6.13 5.82
N LEU A 49 4.51 -5.82 5.35
CA LEU A 49 5.60 -5.34 6.21
C LEU A 49 5.25 -4.01 6.88
N ILE A 50 4.81 -3.04 6.10
CA ILE A 50 4.48 -1.71 6.64
C ILE A 50 3.36 -1.79 7.65
N LEU A 51 2.29 -2.52 7.36
CA LEU A 51 1.15 -2.62 8.28
C LEU A 51 1.54 -3.30 9.58
N ASN A 52 2.40 -4.31 9.54
CA ASN A 52 2.92 -4.94 10.76
C ASN A 52 3.77 -3.97 11.57
N LEU A 53 4.63 -3.19 10.93
CA LEU A 53 5.42 -2.17 11.61
C LEU A 53 4.53 -1.10 12.25
N LEU A 54 3.48 -0.66 11.57
CA LEU A 54 2.53 0.32 12.13
C LEU A 54 1.79 -0.23 13.34
N ARG A 55 1.40 -1.50 13.32
CA ARG A 55 0.76 -2.15 14.47
C ARG A 55 1.68 -2.21 15.68
N ILE A 56 2.98 -2.40 15.46
CA ILE A 56 3.99 -2.48 16.53
C ILE A 56 4.34 -1.09 17.04
N MET A 57 4.63 -0.15 16.14
CA MET A 57 5.13 1.18 16.47
C MET A 57 4.05 2.11 17.00
N LYS A 58 2.81 1.95 16.55
CA LYS A 58 1.67 2.81 16.91
C LYS A 58 2.02 4.30 16.78
N PRO A 59 2.39 4.75 15.56
CA PRO A 59 2.79 6.14 15.37
C PRO A 59 1.61 7.09 15.61
N GLN A 60 1.92 8.31 16.04
CA GLN A 60 0.90 9.34 16.23
C GLN A 60 0.64 10.11 14.93
N ARG A 61 1.63 10.18 14.05
CA ARG A 61 1.54 10.93 12.80
C ARG A 61 2.26 10.19 11.68
N ILE A 62 1.66 10.21 10.49
CA ILE A 62 2.23 9.62 9.28
C ILE A 62 2.19 10.69 8.20
N LEU A 63 3.31 10.86 7.49
CA LEU A 63 3.38 11.66 6.27
C LEU A 63 3.66 10.72 5.11
N GLU A 64 2.80 10.75 4.10
CA GLU A 64 2.98 9.99 2.87
C GLU A 64 3.21 10.93 1.70
N ILE A 65 4.24 10.66 0.91
CA ILE A 65 4.49 11.37 -0.34
C ILE A 65 4.03 10.49 -1.49
N GLY A 66 3.02 10.95 -2.23
CA GLY A 66 2.40 10.19 -3.30
C GLY A 66 1.16 9.45 -2.84
N THR A 67 0.03 10.14 -2.82
CA THR A 67 -1.26 9.57 -2.40
C THR A 67 -1.78 8.52 -3.38
N ALA A 68 -1.57 8.74 -4.67
CA ALA A 68 -2.23 8.00 -5.75
C ALA A 68 -3.74 7.98 -5.50
N VAL A 69 -4.38 6.82 -5.54
CA VAL A 69 -5.83 6.70 -5.33
C VAL A 69 -6.24 6.57 -3.86
N GLY A 70 -5.29 6.72 -2.93
CA GLY A 70 -5.55 6.68 -1.49
C GLY A 70 -5.52 5.28 -0.88
N TYR A 71 -5.05 4.29 -1.60
CA TYR A 71 -5.05 2.90 -1.13
C TYR A 71 -4.18 2.71 0.12
N SER A 72 -2.91 3.08 0.05
CA SER A 72 -1.98 2.89 1.16
C SER A 72 -2.38 3.71 2.39
N ALA A 73 -2.75 4.98 2.22
CA ALA A 73 -3.21 5.82 3.32
C ALA A 73 -4.43 5.21 4.02
N SER A 74 -5.37 4.65 3.24
CA SER A 74 -6.54 3.97 3.79
C SER A 74 -6.15 2.72 4.57
N CYS A 75 -5.19 1.95 4.07
CA CYS A 75 -4.66 0.78 4.80
C CYS A 75 -4.03 1.20 6.13
N PHE A 76 -3.24 2.28 6.15
CA PHE A 76 -2.61 2.78 7.37
C PHE A 76 -3.67 3.19 8.40
N ALA A 77 -4.70 3.90 7.96
CA ALA A 77 -5.80 4.31 8.84
C ALA A 77 -6.57 3.12 9.41
N ALA A 78 -6.61 2.01 8.70
CA ALA A 78 -7.31 0.81 9.16
C ALA A 78 -6.58 0.08 10.28
N VAL A 79 -5.26 0.26 10.43
CA VAL A 79 -4.43 -0.51 11.37
C VAL A 79 -3.85 0.32 12.52
N CYS A 80 -3.94 1.64 12.48
CA CYS A 80 -3.46 2.49 13.56
C CYS A 80 -4.26 3.79 13.65
N ASP A 81 -4.16 4.48 14.79
CA ASP A 81 -4.87 5.73 15.09
C ASP A 81 -4.05 6.98 14.76
N ALA A 82 -3.15 6.91 13.81
CA ALA A 82 -2.31 8.04 13.44
C ALA A 82 -3.11 9.12 12.69
N ASP A 83 -2.68 10.37 12.86
CA ASP A 83 -3.07 11.45 11.96
C ASP A 83 -2.26 11.29 10.68
N ILE A 84 -2.93 11.07 9.56
CA ILE A 84 -2.28 10.78 8.29
C ILE A 84 -2.40 11.99 7.38
N THR A 85 -1.25 12.52 6.96
CA THR A 85 -1.17 13.54 5.92
C THR A 85 -0.55 12.90 4.70
N THR A 86 -1.23 13.00 3.57
CA THR A 86 -0.72 12.47 2.31
C THR A 86 -0.79 13.55 1.23
N VAL A 87 0.21 13.59 0.38
CA VAL A 87 0.33 14.63 -0.66
C VAL A 87 0.42 14.01 -2.03
N GLU A 88 -0.30 14.61 -2.98
CA GLU A 88 -0.37 14.16 -4.36
C GLU A 88 -0.23 15.36 -5.29
N VAL A 89 0.70 15.26 -6.24
CA VAL A 89 0.98 16.36 -7.17
C VAL A 89 -0.08 16.51 -8.25
N LYS A 90 -0.76 15.41 -8.60
CA LYS A 90 -1.80 15.41 -9.64
C LYS A 90 -3.17 15.68 -9.03
N GLU A 91 -3.75 16.83 -9.32
CA GLU A 91 -5.03 17.23 -8.76
C GLU A 91 -6.16 16.23 -9.09
N GLU A 92 -6.19 15.72 -10.31
CA GLU A 92 -7.18 14.72 -10.73
C GLU A 92 -7.08 13.45 -9.88
N THR A 93 -5.87 12.95 -9.68
CA THR A 93 -5.63 11.75 -8.87
C THR A 93 -5.97 12.01 -7.40
N ALA A 94 -5.62 13.18 -6.88
CA ALA A 94 -5.98 13.58 -5.52
C ALA A 94 -7.50 13.61 -5.33
N GLY A 95 -8.24 14.05 -6.35
CA GLY A 95 -9.71 14.03 -6.33
C GLY A 95 -10.27 12.61 -6.22
N ILE A 96 -9.68 11.66 -6.93
CA ILE A 96 -10.06 10.23 -6.83
C ILE A 96 -9.81 9.72 -5.43
N ALA A 97 -8.66 10.05 -4.85
CA ALA A 97 -8.32 9.63 -3.48
C ALA A 97 -9.31 10.17 -2.45
N ARG A 98 -9.76 11.44 -2.61
CA ARG A 98 -10.76 12.03 -1.72
C ARG A 98 -12.12 11.33 -1.80
N ALA A 99 -12.46 10.77 -2.97
CA ALA A 99 -13.70 10.05 -3.17
C ALA A 99 -13.65 8.62 -2.60
N ASN A 100 -12.47 8.06 -2.47
CA ASN A 100 -12.27 6.73 -1.91
C ASN A 100 -12.18 6.80 -0.39
#